data_c00f4c5ddc859de56e6548c0974f768b
#
_entry.id   c00f4c5ddc859de56e6548c0974f768b
#
_cell.length_a   1.000
_cell.length_b   1.000
_cell.length_c   1.000
_cell.angle_alpha   90.00
_cell.angle_beta   90.00
_cell.angle_gamma   90.00
#
_symmetry.space_group_name_H-M   'P 1'
#
loop_
_entity.id
_entity.type
_entity.pdbx_description
1 polymer ?
#
loop_
_entity_poly.entity_id
_entity_poly.type
_entity_poly.pdbx_seq_one_letter_code
_entity_poly.pdbx_strand_id
1 'polypeptide(L)'
;MYYGEIKNCDIANGEGVRVTLFVSGCTNRCKNCFQPQTWAFDYGQPFTAETEEALLQMLAPAYINGLTLLGGEPFEPENQRGLLPFLRLVRERLPGKTIWAFTGFTWEHLHTDGSHPRCEVTDELLSLVDVLVDGRFVEELHDISLRFRGSSNQRIIDVPRTLSSGGITLWEDQ
;
A
#
# COMPACT_ATOMS: atom_id res chain seq x y z
N MET A 1 2.90 -12.72 8.05
CA MET A 1 2.27 -12.13 6.84
C MET A 1 2.51 -13.03 5.64
N TYR A 2 1.51 -13.14 4.79
CA TYR A 2 1.58 -13.87 3.52
C TYR A 2 1.36 -12.89 2.37
N TYR A 3 1.74 -13.27 1.17
CA TYR A 3 1.49 -12.50 -0.04
C TYR A 3 1.02 -13.43 -1.16
N GLY A 4 0.15 -12.88 -2.03
CA GLY A 4 -0.43 -13.66 -3.13
C GLY A 4 0.33 -13.53 -4.43
N GLU A 5 0.94 -12.37 -4.68
CA GLU A 5 1.59 -12.09 -5.97
C GLU A 5 2.61 -10.97 -5.83
N ILE A 6 3.60 -10.99 -6.71
CA ILE A 6 4.54 -9.89 -6.94
C ILE A 6 4.51 -9.59 -8.43
N LYS A 7 4.21 -8.34 -8.80
CA LYS A 7 4.31 -7.89 -10.20
C LYS A 7 5.55 -7.03 -10.37
N ASN A 8 6.47 -7.49 -11.20
CA ASN A 8 7.62 -6.69 -11.60
C ASN A 8 7.25 -5.82 -12.82
N CYS A 9 7.75 -4.59 -12.87
CA CYS A 9 7.47 -3.65 -13.97
C CYS A 9 5.98 -3.35 -14.14
N ASP A 10 5.28 -3.11 -13.04
CA ASP A 10 3.87 -2.72 -13.03
C ASP A 10 3.74 -1.22 -13.30
N ILE A 11 2.87 -0.83 -14.22
CA ILE A 11 2.61 0.58 -14.56
C ILE A 11 1.20 1.04 -14.17
N ALA A 12 0.38 0.16 -13.59
CA ALA A 12 -1.03 0.45 -13.32
C ALA A 12 -1.27 0.99 -11.92
N ASN A 13 -0.41 0.69 -10.96
CA ASN A 13 -0.65 0.93 -9.54
C ASN A 13 0.37 1.91 -8.96
N GLY A 14 0.24 3.18 -9.34
CA GLY A 14 1.12 4.24 -8.91
C GLY A 14 1.94 4.82 -10.05
N GLU A 15 2.62 5.92 -9.78
CA GLU A 15 3.38 6.65 -10.79
C GLU A 15 4.65 5.90 -11.19
N GLY A 16 4.90 5.82 -12.50
CA GLY A 16 6.10 5.25 -13.08
C GLY A 16 6.05 3.74 -13.18
N VAL A 17 7.23 3.11 -13.33
CA VAL A 17 7.39 1.67 -13.40
C VAL A 17 7.70 1.15 -12.00
N ARG A 18 6.91 0.21 -11.50
CA ARG A 18 6.95 -0.16 -10.10
C ARG A 18 7.01 -1.67 -9.90
N VAL A 19 7.48 -2.06 -8.73
CA VAL A 19 7.30 -3.42 -8.22
C VAL A 19 6.11 -3.39 -7.28
N THR A 20 5.10 -4.22 -7.53
CA THR A 20 3.88 -4.26 -6.72
C THR A 20 3.82 -5.56 -5.94
N LEU A 21 3.69 -5.43 -4.62
CA LEU A 21 3.50 -6.55 -3.70
C LEU A 21 2.04 -6.63 -3.30
N PHE A 22 1.41 -7.77 -3.58
CA PHE A 22 0.02 -8.05 -3.23
C PHE A 22 -0.01 -8.87 -1.94
N VAL A 23 -0.21 -8.20 -0.81
CA VAL A 23 -0.29 -8.88 0.49
C VAL A 23 -1.61 -9.63 0.64
N SER A 24 -1.64 -10.61 1.53
CA SER A 24 -2.84 -11.41 1.83
C SER A 24 -3.46 -10.99 3.16
N GLY A 25 -4.79 -11.10 3.24
CA GLY A 25 -5.56 -10.72 4.41
C GLY A 25 -6.27 -9.40 4.24
N CYS A 26 -7.60 -9.44 4.33
CA CYS A 26 -8.42 -8.23 4.21
C CYS A 26 -9.76 -8.46 4.89
N THR A 27 -10.12 -7.60 5.84
CA THR A 27 -11.43 -7.62 6.52
C THR A 27 -12.44 -6.69 5.86
N ASN A 28 -12.05 -5.88 4.88
CA ASN A 28 -12.94 -4.92 4.22
C ASN A 28 -14.05 -5.58 3.41
N ARG A 29 -13.74 -6.69 2.73
CA ARG A 29 -14.69 -7.50 1.95
C ARG A 29 -15.56 -6.65 1.02
N CYS A 30 -14.92 -5.79 0.23
CA CYS A 30 -15.63 -4.90 -0.69
C CYS A 30 -16.41 -5.69 -1.74
N LYS A 31 -17.62 -5.22 -2.04
CA LYS A 31 -18.43 -5.79 -3.11
C LYS A 31 -17.68 -5.63 -4.44
N ASN A 32 -17.61 -6.73 -5.22
CA ASN A 32 -16.87 -6.80 -6.49
C ASN A 32 -15.38 -6.42 -6.36
N CYS A 33 -14.76 -6.81 -5.24
CA CYS A 33 -13.32 -6.69 -5.07
C CYS A 33 -12.57 -7.41 -6.21
N PHE A 34 -11.50 -6.77 -6.73
CA PHE A 34 -10.69 -7.36 -7.81
C PHE A 34 -9.87 -8.57 -7.36
N GLN A 35 -9.62 -8.70 -6.06
CA GLN A 35 -8.74 -9.72 -5.50
C GLN A 35 -9.39 -10.43 -4.30
N PRO A 36 -10.61 -11.02 -4.44
CA PRO A 36 -11.28 -11.60 -3.27
C PRO A 36 -10.53 -12.80 -2.67
N GLN A 37 -9.70 -13.50 -3.45
CA GLN A 37 -8.88 -14.59 -2.94
C GLN A 37 -7.87 -14.10 -1.89
N THR A 38 -7.50 -12.83 -1.91
CA THR A 38 -6.56 -12.26 -0.94
C THR A 38 -7.20 -11.89 0.39
N TRP A 39 -8.50 -12.16 0.59
CA TRP A 39 -9.14 -11.93 1.89
C TRP A 39 -8.60 -12.88 2.97
N ALA A 40 -8.19 -14.09 2.59
CA ALA A 40 -7.60 -15.04 3.53
C ALA A 40 -6.17 -14.62 3.88
N PHE A 41 -5.86 -14.54 5.19
CA PHE A 41 -4.56 -14.07 5.67
C PHE A 41 -3.41 -15.02 5.33
N ASP A 42 -3.70 -16.29 5.09
CA ASP A 42 -2.71 -17.32 4.73
C ASP A 42 -2.71 -17.66 3.23
N TYR A 43 -3.37 -16.85 2.42
CA TYR A 43 -3.38 -17.06 0.96
C TYR A 43 -1.99 -16.80 0.39
N GLY A 44 -1.54 -17.68 -0.50
CA GLY A 44 -0.29 -17.52 -1.24
C GLY A 44 0.91 -18.05 -0.48
N GLN A 45 1.97 -17.27 -0.41
CA GLN A 45 3.26 -17.67 0.14
C GLN A 45 3.60 -16.89 1.41
N PRO A 46 4.34 -17.48 2.35
CA PRO A 46 4.82 -16.73 3.50
C PRO A 46 5.85 -15.67 3.07
N PHE A 47 5.75 -14.49 3.69
CA PHE A 47 6.66 -13.38 3.46
C PHE A 47 7.89 -13.57 4.34
N THR A 48 9.01 -13.91 3.71
CA THR A 48 10.25 -14.28 4.41
C THR A 48 11.37 -13.28 4.11
N ALA A 49 12.50 -13.41 4.82
CA ALA A 49 13.69 -12.63 4.54
C ALA A 49 14.18 -12.82 3.10
N GLU A 50 13.99 -14.01 2.54
CA GLU A 50 14.35 -14.31 1.14
C GLU A 50 13.43 -13.54 0.19
N THR A 51 12.14 -13.43 0.52
CA THR A 51 11.19 -12.62 -0.25
C THR A 51 11.59 -11.15 -0.22
N GLU A 52 11.95 -10.63 0.96
CA GLU A 52 12.42 -9.25 1.09
C GLU A 52 13.63 -8.97 0.21
N GLU A 53 14.61 -9.87 0.22
CA GLU A 53 15.83 -9.69 -0.58
C GLU A 53 15.52 -9.75 -2.08
N ALA A 54 14.64 -10.66 -2.51
CA ALA A 54 14.22 -10.74 -3.91
C ALA A 54 13.54 -9.44 -4.35
N LEU A 55 12.68 -8.87 -3.52
CA LEU A 55 12.01 -7.59 -3.80
C LEU A 55 13.02 -6.43 -3.87
N LEU A 56 13.99 -6.39 -2.98
CA LEU A 56 15.03 -5.36 -3.01
C LEU A 56 15.83 -5.43 -4.31
N GLN A 57 16.12 -6.61 -4.82
CA GLN A 57 16.81 -6.77 -6.09
C GLN A 57 15.93 -6.35 -7.28
N MET A 58 14.63 -6.63 -7.24
CA MET A 58 13.70 -6.15 -8.27
C MET A 58 13.59 -4.63 -8.28
N LEU A 59 13.70 -3.99 -7.11
CA LEU A 59 13.60 -2.54 -6.95
C LEU A 59 14.89 -1.79 -7.35
N ALA A 60 16.03 -2.47 -7.34
CA ALA A 60 17.33 -1.83 -7.53
C ALA A 60 17.57 -1.18 -8.90
N PRO A 61 17.08 -1.73 -10.04
CA PRO A 61 17.35 -1.13 -11.34
C PRO A 61 16.88 0.32 -11.43
N ALA A 62 17.66 1.15 -12.11
CA ALA A 62 17.39 2.58 -12.22
C ALA A 62 16.04 2.91 -12.87
N TYR A 63 15.54 2.03 -13.75
CA TYR A 63 14.27 2.25 -14.43
C TYR A 63 13.06 1.95 -13.53
N ILE A 64 13.26 1.33 -12.37
CA ILE A 64 12.18 1.09 -11.41
C ILE A 64 12.04 2.32 -10.51
N ASN A 65 10.85 2.91 -10.49
CA ASN A 65 10.58 4.13 -9.72
C ASN A 65 10.30 3.85 -8.24
N GLY A 66 9.74 2.71 -7.91
CA GLY A 66 9.47 2.40 -6.52
C GLY A 66 8.64 1.15 -6.29
N LEU A 67 8.15 1.05 -5.06
CA LEU A 67 7.36 -0.06 -4.53
C LEU A 67 5.91 0.36 -4.37
N THR A 68 4.99 -0.54 -4.70
CA THR A 68 3.56 -0.38 -4.40
C THR A 68 3.09 -1.54 -3.53
N LEU A 69 2.36 -1.20 -2.47
CA LEU A 69 1.73 -2.17 -1.56
C LEU A 69 0.24 -2.21 -1.86
N LEU A 70 -0.25 -3.41 -2.20
CA LEU A 70 -1.62 -3.61 -2.64
C LEU A 70 -2.05 -5.03 -2.23
N GLY A 71 -3.12 -5.53 -2.79
CA GLY A 71 -3.55 -6.91 -2.63
C GLY A 71 -4.84 -7.00 -1.85
N GLY A 72 -4.82 -7.74 -0.74
CA GLY A 72 -5.80 -7.71 0.33
C GLY A 72 -5.76 -6.34 0.99
N GLU A 73 -5.26 -6.28 2.21
CA GLU A 73 -5.20 -4.99 2.93
C GLU A 73 -3.84 -4.81 3.61
N PRO A 74 -2.97 -3.93 3.06
CA PRO A 74 -1.66 -3.67 3.69
C PRO A 74 -1.75 -3.13 5.11
N PHE A 75 -2.83 -2.44 5.46
CA PHE A 75 -3.00 -1.82 6.77
C PHE A 75 -3.79 -2.68 7.77
N GLU A 76 -4.04 -3.96 7.47
CA GLU A 76 -4.39 -4.89 8.54
C GLU A 76 -3.23 -4.93 9.54
N PRO A 77 -3.49 -4.89 10.87
CA PRO A 77 -2.39 -4.83 11.85
C PRO A 77 -1.32 -5.90 11.67
N GLU A 78 -1.70 -7.15 11.36
CA GLU A 78 -0.74 -8.22 11.08
C GLU A 78 0.16 -7.87 9.90
N ASN A 79 -0.42 -7.31 8.84
CA ASN A 79 0.34 -6.94 7.64
C ASN A 79 1.22 -5.72 7.89
N GLN A 80 0.76 -4.75 8.65
CA GLN A 80 1.58 -3.60 9.05
C GLN A 80 2.85 -4.06 9.77
N ARG A 81 2.70 -4.97 10.73
CA ARG A 81 3.84 -5.50 11.49
C ARG A 81 4.79 -6.29 10.61
N GLY A 82 4.26 -7.03 9.64
CA GLY A 82 5.08 -7.79 8.68
C GLY A 82 5.80 -6.92 7.68
N LEU A 83 5.19 -5.81 7.25
CA LEU A 83 5.75 -4.90 6.26
C LEU A 83 6.79 -3.94 6.83
N LEU A 84 6.66 -3.55 8.10
CA LEU A 84 7.50 -2.50 8.67
C LEU A 84 9.00 -2.75 8.54
N PRO A 85 9.54 -3.95 8.89
CA PRO A 85 10.97 -4.19 8.71
C PRO A 85 11.41 -4.08 7.25
N PHE A 86 10.57 -4.54 6.33
CA PHE A 86 10.87 -4.48 4.91
C PHE A 86 10.92 -3.02 4.41
N LEU A 87 9.94 -2.19 4.78
CA LEU A 87 9.94 -0.79 4.37
C LEU A 87 11.13 -0.02 4.94
N ARG A 88 11.56 -0.35 6.15
CA ARG A 88 12.81 0.20 6.70
C ARG A 88 14.02 -0.14 5.83
N LEU A 89 14.10 -1.39 5.37
CA LEU A 89 15.18 -1.83 4.47
C LEU A 89 15.15 -1.10 3.13
N VAL A 90 13.96 -0.91 2.57
CA VAL A 90 13.81 -0.18 1.30
C VAL A 90 14.33 1.25 1.46
N ARG A 91 13.96 1.93 2.54
CA ARG A 91 14.42 3.30 2.78
C ARG A 91 15.92 3.36 3.01
N GLU A 92 16.48 2.40 3.73
CA GLU A 92 17.91 2.37 4.04
C GLU A 92 18.74 2.06 2.80
N ARG A 93 18.37 1.03 2.04
CA ARG A 93 19.18 0.57 0.91
C ARG A 93 18.87 1.30 -0.40
N LEU A 94 17.65 1.77 -0.58
CA LEU A 94 17.17 2.33 -1.85
C LEU A 94 16.41 3.65 -1.58
N PRO A 95 17.07 4.67 -1.00
CA PRO A 95 16.38 5.88 -0.55
C PRO A 95 15.71 6.70 -1.66
N GLY A 96 16.12 6.50 -2.93
CA GLY A 96 15.52 7.18 -4.07
C GLY A 96 14.23 6.55 -4.58
N LYS A 97 13.83 5.39 -4.07
CA LYS A 97 12.60 4.71 -4.52
C LYS A 97 11.40 5.22 -3.72
N THR A 98 10.32 5.53 -4.41
CA THR A 98 9.08 5.95 -3.77
C THR A 98 8.26 4.74 -3.32
N ILE A 99 7.46 4.91 -2.27
CA ILE A 99 6.59 3.87 -1.75
C ILE A 99 5.14 4.36 -1.80
N TRP A 100 4.32 3.64 -2.57
CA TRP A 100 2.87 3.83 -2.65
C TRP A 100 2.19 2.72 -1.87
N ALA A 101 1.11 3.03 -1.19
CA ALA A 101 0.30 2.04 -0.50
C ALA A 101 -1.18 2.30 -0.75
N PHE A 102 -1.94 1.22 -0.92
CA PHE A 102 -3.39 1.28 -1.10
C PHE A 102 -4.04 0.68 0.14
N THR A 103 -5.08 1.32 0.64
CA THR A 103 -5.85 0.82 1.79
C THR A 103 -7.34 1.05 1.59
N GLY A 104 -8.16 0.11 2.05
CA GLY A 104 -9.60 0.29 2.12
C GLY A 104 -10.03 1.10 3.34
N PHE A 105 -9.14 1.30 4.31
CA PHE A 105 -9.39 2.17 5.46
C PHE A 105 -9.18 3.62 5.05
N THR A 106 -9.60 4.57 5.89
CA THR A 106 -9.37 5.99 5.64
C THR A 106 -8.20 6.50 6.47
N TRP A 107 -7.63 7.62 6.05
CA TRP A 107 -6.60 8.32 6.82
C TRP A 107 -7.06 8.56 8.27
N GLU A 108 -8.32 8.97 8.43
CA GLU A 108 -8.93 9.22 9.73
C GLU A 108 -8.96 7.96 10.61
N HIS A 109 -9.33 6.80 10.03
CA HIS A 109 -9.30 5.53 10.74
C HIS A 109 -7.91 5.14 11.21
N LEU A 110 -6.90 5.40 10.39
CA LEU A 110 -5.51 5.09 10.72
C LEU A 110 -4.99 5.96 11.89
N HIS A 111 -5.66 7.05 12.20
CA HIS A 111 -5.28 7.98 13.27
C HIS A 111 -6.27 7.99 14.44
N THR A 112 -7.27 7.10 14.43
CA THR A 112 -8.28 7.01 15.50
C THR A 112 -7.91 5.86 16.42
N ASP A 113 -7.59 6.16 17.68
CA ASP A 113 -7.30 5.16 18.69
C ASP A 113 -8.50 4.22 18.86
N GLY A 114 -8.24 2.92 18.90
CA GLY A 114 -9.27 1.90 19.02
C GLY A 114 -9.91 1.48 17.70
N SER A 115 -9.60 2.14 16.57
CA SER A 115 -10.09 1.67 15.27
C SER A 115 -9.36 0.40 14.85
N HIS A 116 -9.98 -0.39 13.96
CA HIS A 116 -9.43 -1.69 13.57
C HIS A 116 -7.99 -1.62 13.00
N PRO A 117 -7.67 -0.70 12.07
CA PRO A 117 -6.32 -0.68 11.49
C PRO A 117 -5.27 -0.05 12.38
N ARG A 118 -5.67 0.73 13.40
CA ARG A 118 -4.71 1.46 14.23
C ARG A 118 -3.99 0.52 15.19
N CYS A 119 -2.68 0.42 15.09
CA CYS A 119 -1.86 -0.35 16.00
C CYS A 119 -0.56 0.39 16.33
N GLU A 120 0.32 -0.22 17.13
CA GLU A 120 1.54 0.41 17.63
C GLU A 120 2.55 0.80 16.54
N VAL A 121 2.45 0.22 15.33
CA VAL A 121 3.39 0.50 14.24
C VAL A 121 2.82 1.41 13.16
N THR A 122 1.55 1.79 13.25
CA THR A 122 0.87 2.55 12.18
C THR A 122 1.56 3.87 11.87
N ASP A 123 1.92 4.64 12.88
CA ASP A 123 2.57 5.94 12.67
C ASP A 123 3.93 5.81 11.99
N GLU A 124 4.72 4.84 12.42
CA GLU A 124 6.02 4.60 11.80
C GLU A 124 5.86 4.11 10.36
N LEU A 125 4.92 3.20 10.12
CA LEU A 125 4.67 2.68 8.78
C LEU A 125 4.28 3.82 7.83
N LEU A 126 3.36 4.69 8.25
CA LEU A 126 2.94 5.85 7.44
C LEU A 126 4.09 6.79 7.17
N SER A 127 5.00 6.98 8.13
CA SER A 127 6.16 7.85 7.92
C SER A 127 7.11 7.33 6.82
N LEU A 128 7.01 6.07 6.45
CA LEU A 128 7.82 5.45 5.42
C LEU A 128 7.13 5.41 4.05
N VAL A 129 5.86 5.82 3.97
CA VAL A 129 5.06 5.82 2.73
C VAL A 129 5.05 7.21 2.13
N ASP A 130 5.21 7.31 0.83
CA ASP A 130 5.15 8.60 0.11
C ASP A 130 3.74 8.95 -0.31
N VAL A 131 2.97 7.97 -0.81
CA VAL A 131 1.62 8.21 -1.31
C VAL A 131 0.71 7.11 -0.79
N LEU A 132 -0.42 7.51 -0.19
CA LEU A 132 -1.45 6.59 0.29
C LEU A 132 -2.73 6.81 -0.50
N VAL A 133 -3.22 5.76 -1.16
CA VAL A 133 -4.55 5.77 -1.78
C VAL A 133 -5.50 5.16 -0.77
N ASP A 134 -6.37 5.98 -0.18
CA ASP A 134 -7.22 5.56 0.94
C ASP A 134 -8.69 5.45 0.55
N GLY A 135 -9.43 4.71 1.36
CA GLY A 135 -10.87 4.57 1.23
C GLY A 135 -11.29 3.26 0.58
N ARG A 136 -12.42 2.74 1.05
CA ARG A 136 -12.98 1.48 0.54
C ARG A 136 -13.43 1.65 -0.90
N PHE A 137 -13.21 0.62 -1.74
CA PHE A 137 -13.81 0.58 -3.07
C PHE A 137 -15.33 0.56 -2.96
N VAL A 138 -16.00 1.52 -3.60
CA VAL A 138 -17.46 1.64 -3.63
C VAL A 138 -17.92 1.44 -5.08
N GLU A 139 -18.64 0.33 -5.33
CA GLU A 139 -19.04 -0.05 -6.68
C GLU A 139 -19.86 1.05 -7.37
N GLU A 140 -20.77 1.71 -6.66
CA GLU A 140 -21.63 2.76 -7.19
C GLU A 140 -20.85 4.00 -7.65
N LEU A 141 -19.61 4.15 -7.18
CA LEU A 141 -18.71 5.24 -7.55
C LEU A 141 -17.55 4.77 -8.43
N HIS A 142 -17.64 3.54 -8.94
CA HIS A 142 -16.63 2.97 -9.84
C HIS A 142 -16.53 3.79 -11.12
N ASP A 143 -15.30 4.13 -11.50
CA ASP A 143 -15.03 4.93 -12.70
C ASP A 143 -13.66 4.53 -13.25
N ILE A 144 -13.65 3.88 -14.40
CA ILE A 144 -12.42 3.40 -15.04
C ILE A 144 -11.54 4.53 -15.58
N SER A 145 -12.08 5.74 -15.69
CA SER A 145 -11.29 6.90 -16.13
C SER A 145 -10.42 7.48 -15.01
N LEU A 146 -10.64 7.08 -13.76
CA LEU A 146 -9.85 7.55 -12.62
C LEU A 146 -8.43 6.97 -12.68
N ARG A 147 -7.44 7.81 -12.43
CA ARG A 147 -6.05 7.38 -12.38
C ARG A 147 -5.70 6.88 -10.98
N PHE A 148 -5.16 5.65 -10.90
CA PHE A 148 -4.65 5.01 -9.69
C PHE A 148 -5.68 4.76 -8.58
N ARG A 149 -6.97 4.79 -8.87
CA ARG A 149 -8.02 4.44 -7.91
C ARG A 149 -9.23 3.89 -8.65
N GLY A 150 -10.01 3.06 -7.96
CA GLY A 150 -11.14 2.37 -8.58
C GLY A 150 -12.47 3.09 -8.45
N SER A 151 -12.64 3.94 -7.43
CA SER A 151 -13.88 4.67 -7.18
C SER A 151 -13.60 6.10 -6.75
N SER A 152 -14.54 7.01 -7.04
CA SER A 152 -14.33 8.45 -6.86
C SER A 152 -14.21 8.90 -5.40
N ASN A 153 -14.65 8.10 -4.46
CA ASN A 153 -14.52 8.39 -3.03
C ASN A 153 -13.09 8.19 -2.49
N GLN A 154 -12.25 7.47 -3.22
CA GLN A 154 -10.87 7.21 -2.80
C GLN A 154 -10.01 8.45 -3.05
N ARG A 155 -9.06 8.68 -2.13
CA ARG A 155 -8.17 9.84 -2.20
C ARG A 155 -6.74 9.39 -2.43
N ILE A 156 -6.00 10.16 -3.20
CA ILE A 156 -4.56 9.97 -3.39
C ILE A 156 -3.87 11.01 -2.52
N ILE A 157 -3.29 10.57 -1.41
CA ILE A 157 -2.76 11.45 -0.35
C ILE A 157 -1.25 11.53 -0.44
N ASP A 158 -0.73 12.76 -0.46
CA ASP A 158 0.71 13.01 -0.30
C ASP A 158 1.03 12.90 1.20
N VAL A 159 1.65 11.79 1.60
CA VAL A 159 1.83 11.50 3.02
C VAL A 159 2.82 12.46 3.70
N PRO A 160 4.03 12.71 3.14
CA PRO A 160 4.94 13.65 3.78
C PRO A 160 4.36 15.03 3.98
N ARG A 161 3.65 15.58 2.97
CA ARG A 161 3.03 16.90 3.08
C ARG A 161 1.90 16.90 4.09
N THR A 162 1.11 15.83 4.13
CA THR A 162 0.01 15.70 5.10
C THR A 162 0.55 15.66 6.52
N LEU A 163 1.60 14.89 6.76
CA LEU A 163 2.21 14.79 8.10
C LEU A 163 2.84 16.12 8.55
N SER A 164 3.45 16.87 7.64
CA SER A 164 4.11 18.12 7.99
C SER A 164 3.13 19.29 8.18
N SER A 165 2.01 19.31 7.46
CA SER A 165 1.04 20.41 7.49
C SER A 165 -0.05 20.24 8.54
N GLY A 166 -0.27 19.01 9.01
CA GLY A 166 -1.37 18.68 9.92
C GLY A 166 -2.74 18.54 9.27
N GLY A 167 -2.83 18.72 7.95
CA GLY A 167 -4.06 18.55 7.19
C GLY A 167 -3.84 17.72 5.93
N ILE A 168 -4.88 17.02 5.45
CA ILE A 168 -4.75 16.16 4.28
C ILE A 168 -4.38 16.98 3.04
N THR A 169 -3.25 16.64 2.45
CA THR A 169 -2.75 17.23 1.21
C THR A 169 -2.79 16.15 0.13
N LEU A 170 -3.50 16.42 -0.95
CA LEU A 170 -3.62 15.47 -2.05
C LEU A 170 -2.36 15.46 -2.91
N TRP A 171 -2.03 14.28 -3.42
CA TRP A 171 -0.93 14.12 -4.35
C TRP A 171 -1.27 14.79 -5.68
N GLU A 172 -0.32 15.52 -6.24
CA GLU A 172 -0.48 16.19 -7.52
C GLU A 172 0.30 15.43 -8.59
N ASP A 173 -0.40 15.13 -9.68
CA ASP A 173 0.21 14.51 -10.85
C ASP A 173 1.14 15.54 -11.52
N GLN A 174 2.38 15.13 -11.74
CA GLN A 174 3.39 15.99 -12.36
C GLN A 174 3.58 15.66 -13.83
#